data_7fab988fae95921153816f0b9888953b
#
_entry.id   7fab988fae95921153816f0b9888953b
#
_cell.length_a   1.000
_cell.length_b   1.000
_cell.length_c   1.000
_cell.angle_alpha   90.00
_cell.angle_beta   90.00
_cell.angle_gamma   90.00
#
_symmetry.space_group_name_H-M   'P 1'
#
loop_
_entity.id
_entity.type
_entity.pdbx_description
1 polymer ?
#
loop_
_entity_poly.entity_id
_entity_poly.type
_entity_poly.pdbx_seq_one_letter_code
_entity_poly.pdbx_strand_id
1 'polypeptide(L)'
;MTHSEKLARETMKSRFKKTPILLVLAGMLLPSLALAQDDLNGANTAWILTSTALVRFMTLPGLSLFYGGLVRTKNVLSVLMQCFAIAVVISILWLLVGYSIAFGPSESAYWGGLSRALFAGIDINSMSGDIPETVFAAFQMTFAIITPALIVGAWVERIKFSSMLLFCTLWTLFVYFPVANWVWGGGWLGQMGLIDFAGGTVVHVTAGVGALVTA
;
A
#
# COMPACT_ATOMS: atom_id res chain seq x y z
N MET A 1 -0.82 -21.47 -76.46
CA MET A 1 -1.09 -20.83 -75.21
C MET A 1 -2.14 -19.76 -75.47
N THR A 2 -3.34 -19.97 -75.03
CA THR A 2 -4.49 -19.10 -75.31
C THR A 2 -4.43 -17.81 -74.46
N HIS A 3 -5.06 -16.73 -74.97
CA HIS A 3 -5.09 -15.45 -74.28
C HIS A 3 -5.64 -15.56 -72.86
N SER A 4 -6.53 -16.50 -72.60
CA SER A 4 -7.12 -16.84 -71.30
C SER A 4 -6.11 -17.40 -70.28
N GLU A 5 -5.15 -18.22 -70.74
CA GLU A 5 -4.09 -18.80 -69.87
C GLU A 5 -3.09 -17.75 -69.44
N LYS A 6 -2.78 -16.72 -70.25
CA LYS A 6 -1.91 -15.61 -69.86
C LYS A 6 -2.56 -14.73 -68.76
N LEU A 7 -3.87 -14.39 -68.94
CA LEU A 7 -4.61 -13.61 -67.93
C LEU A 7 -4.73 -14.34 -66.59
N ALA A 8 -4.97 -15.66 -66.61
CA ALA A 8 -5.03 -16.46 -65.36
C ALA A 8 -3.68 -16.51 -64.63
N ARG A 9 -2.56 -16.59 -65.34
CA ARG A 9 -1.19 -16.55 -64.74
C ARG A 9 -0.82 -15.20 -64.17
N GLU A 10 -1.23 -14.09 -64.81
CA GLU A 10 -0.97 -12.74 -64.29
C GLU A 10 -1.79 -12.43 -63.05
N THR A 11 -3.07 -12.84 -63.03
CA THR A 11 -3.93 -12.69 -61.85
C THR A 11 -3.44 -13.53 -60.67
N MET A 12 -2.94 -14.72 -60.93
CA MET A 12 -2.37 -15.61 -59.89
C MET A 12 -1.04 -15.08 -59.33
N LYS A 13 -0.16 -14.53 -60.18
CA LYS A 13 1.10 -13.88 -59.76
C LYS A 13 0.83 -12.59 -58.97
N SER A 14 -0.20 -11.84 -59.29
CA SER A 14 -0.58 -10.63 -58.52
C SER A 14 -1.15 -10.95 -57.15
N ARG A 15 -1.90 -12.04 -57.00
CA ARG A 15 -2.39 -12.50 -55.68
C ARG A 15 -1.23 -12.99 -54.77
N PHE A 16 -0.28 -13.74 -55.28
CA PHE A 16 0.85 -14.25 -54.48
C PHE A 16 1.81 -13.15 -54.04
N LYS A 17 1.92 -12.00 -54.68
CA LYS A 17 2.77 -10.88 -54.27
C LYS A 17 2.15 -10.04 -53.14
N LYS A 18 0.84 -10.04 -52.99
CA LYS A 18 0.15 -9.24 -51.93
C LYS A 18 -0.07 -10.01 -50.62
N THR A 19 -0.10 -11.34 -50.66
CA THR A 19 -0.36 -12.20 -49.51
C THR A 19 0.69 -12.06 -48.40
N PRO A 20 2.02 -12.06 -48.70
CA PRO A 20 3.03 -11.92 -47.65
C PRO A 20 3.03 -10.53 -46.99
N ILE A 21 2.71 -9.49 -47.76
CA ILE A 21 2.65 -8.12 -47.22
C ILE A 21 1.45 -7.98 -46.28
N LEU A 22 0.32 -8.59 -46.62
CA LEU A 22 -0.89 -8.55 -45.79
C LEU A 22 -0.69 -9.36 -44.49
N LEU A 23 0.04 -10.47 -44.53
CA LEU A 23 0.37 -11.26 -43.38
C LEU A 23 1.38 -10.54 -42.43
N VAL A 24 2.33 -9.82 -43.00
CA VAL A 24 3.28 -9.00 -42.23
C VAL A 24 2.56 -7.80 -41.59
N LEU A 25 1.67 -7.14 -42.33
CA LEU A 25 0.85 -6.04 -41.79
C LEU A 25 -0.15 -6.52 -40.73
N ALA A 26 -0.75 -7.69 -40.89
CA ALA A 26 -1.60 -8.31 -39.88
C ALA A 26 -0.80 -8.73 -38.64
N GLY A 27 0.42 -9.20 -38.79
CA GLY A 27 1.36 -9.50 -37.69
C GLY A 27 1.79 -8.26 -36.90
N MET A 28 1.89 -7.09 -37.56
CA MET A 28 2.21 -5.81 -36.93
C MET A 28 0.99 -5.18 -36.21
N LEU A 29 -0.23 -5.60 -36.55
CA LEU A 29 -1.47 -5.15 -35.92
C LEU A 29 -1.93 -6.03 -34.75
N LEU A 30 -1.28 -7.19 -34.54
CA LEU A 30 -1.48 -7.94 -33.32
C LEU A 30 -0.86 -7.09 -32.19
N PRO A 31 -1.66 -6.64 -31.19
CA PRO A 31 -1.05 -6.11 -30.00
C PRO A 31 -0.12 -7.21 -29.50
N SER A 32 1.17 -6.90 -29.34
CA SER A 32 2.04 -7.72 -28.55
C SER A 32 1.30 -7.87 -27.22
N LEU A 33 0.80 -9.09 -26.94
CA LEU A 33 0.51 -9.51 -25.59
C LEU A 33 1.89 -9.51 -24.90
N ALA A 34 2.35 -8.32 -24.52
CA ALA A 34 3.33 -8.19 -23.48
C ALA A 34 2.63 -8.86 -22.30
N LEU A 35 2.97 -10.12 -22.06
CA LEU A 35 2.83 -10.70 -20.74
C LEU A 35 3.58 -9.70 -19.88
N ALA A 36 2.83 -8.90 -19.11
CA ALA A 36 3.40 -8.07 -18.10
C ALA A 36 4.07 -9.05 -17.13
N GLN A 37 5.34 -9.31 -17.37
CA GLN A 37 6.22 -9.82 -16.37
C GLN A 37 6.26 -8.67 -15.36
N ASP A 38 6.04 -8.95 -14.11
CA ASP A 38 6.16 -7.96 -13.02
C ASP A 38 7.63 -7.55 -12.92
N ASP A 39 8.09 -6.77 -13.89
CA ASP A 39 9.44 -6.25 -13.93
C ASP A 39 9.52 -5.07 -12.96
N LEU A 40 10.55 -5.12 -12.13
CA LEU A 40 10.86 -4.07 -11.16
C LEU A 40 10.87 -2.68 -11.83
N ASN A 41 9.97 -1.82 -11.40
CA ASN A 41 9.92 -0.43 -11.83
C ASN A 41 10.77 0.45 -10.90
N GLY A 42 11.97 0.80 -11.35
CA GLY A 42 12.89 1.63 -10.57
C GLY A 42 12.34 3.04 -10.27
N ALA A 43 11.53 3.63 -11.15
CA ALA A 43 10.95 4.95 -10.93
C ALA A 43 9.87 4.91 -9.84
N ASN A 44 8.95 3.94 -9.90
CA ASN A 44 7.93 3.73 -8.87
C ASN A 44 8.57 3.36 -7.53
N THR A 45 9.59 2.51 -7.55
CA THR A 45 10.35 2.15 -6.34
C THR A 45 10.98 3.39 -5.69
N ALA A 46 11.67 4.24 -6.46
CA ALA A 46 12.28 5.47 -5.96
C ALA A 46 11.23 6.46 -5.42
N TRP A 47 10.06 6.55 -6.11
CA TRP A 47 8.96 7.40 -5.67
C TRP A 47 8.39 6.93 -4.32
N ILE A 48 8.14 5.63 -4.16
CA ILE A 48 7.60 5.08 -2.91
C ILE A 48 8.62 5.17 -1.76
N LEU A 49 9.93 5.00 -2.02
CA LEU A 49 10.96 5.22 -1.01
C LEU A 49 10.98 6.68 -0.54
N THR A 50 10.91 7.64 -1.47
CA THR A 50 10.83 9.07 -1.15
C THR A 50 9.57 9.37 -0.35
N SER A 51 8.41 8.85 -0.78
CA SER A 51 7.13 9.00 -0.08
C SER A 51 7.18 8.40 1.33
N THR A 52 7.84 7.25 1.50
CA THR A 52 8.06 6.63 2.82
C THR A 52 8.80 7.56 3.77
N ALA A 53 9.88 8.20 3.28
CA ALA A 53 10.63 9.19 4.07
C ALA A 53 9.74 10.38 4.45
N LEU A 54 8.98 10.94 3.49
CA LEU A 54 8.09 12.08 3.73
C LEU A 54 6.98 11.75 4.74
N VAL A 55 6.34 10.58 4.67
CA VAL A 55 5.32 10.18 5.65
C VAL A 55 5.92 9.96 7.04
N ARG A 56 7.15 9.46 7.13
CA ARG A 56 7.86 9.42 8.41
C ARG A 56 8.10 10.82 8.99
N PHE A 57 8.46 11.79 8.16
CA PHE A 57 8.57 13.19 8.56
C PHE A 57 7.22 13.80 8.96
N MET A 58 6.10 13.33 8.41
CA MET A 58 4.77 13.74 8.85
C MET A 58 4.51 13.36 10.31
N THR A 59 4.95 12.18 10.76
CA THR A 59 4.78 11.74 12.15
C THR A 59 5.87 12.31 13.06
N LEU A 60 7.13 12.15 12.65
CA LEU A 60 8.32 12.58 13.38
C LEU A 60 9.21 13.42 12.45
N PRO A 61 9.23 14.76 12.52
CA PRO A 61 8.75 15.64 13.60
C PRO A 61 7.37 16.29 13.38
N GLY A 62 6.75 16.17 12.18
CA GLY A 62 5.60 16.99 11.82
C GLY A 62 4.47 16.99 12.87
N LEU A 63 3.82 15.84 13.05
CA LEU A 63 2.69 15.68 13.97
C LEU A 63 3.10 15.90 15.44
N SER A 64 4.28 15.44 15.83
CA SER A 64 4.77 15.60 17.20
C SER A 64 4.97 17.08 17.58
N LEU A 65 5.51 17.89 16.66
CA LEU A 65 5.67 19.33 16.87
C LEU A 65 4.34 20.06 16.78
N PHE A 66 3.43 19.63 15.90
CA PHE A 66 2.09 20.19 15.81
C PHE A 66 1.35 20.05 17.16
N TYR A 67 1.27 18.85 17.71
CA TYR A 67 0.65 18.65 19.02
C TYR A 67 1.46 19.28 20.16
N GLY A 68 2.79 19.26 20.06
CA GLY A 68 3.66 19.98 21.01
C GLY A 68 3.36 21.47 21.09
N GLY A 69 2.97 22.08 19.96
CA GLY A 69 2.55 23.50 19.91
C GLY A 69 1.18 23.79 20.50
N LEU A 70 0.33 22.78 20.69
CA LEU A 70 -1.04 22.92 21.23
C LEU A 70 -1.15 22.69 22.75
N VAL A 71 -0.05 22.26 23.38
CA VAL A 71 -0.04 21.94 24.81
C VAL A 71 0.75 22.96 25.61
N ARG A 72 0.57 22.94 26.95
CA ARG A 72 1.38 23.76 27.84
C ARG A 72 2.87 23.44 27.70
N THR A 73 3.75 24.44 27.77
CA THR A 73 5.19 24.31 27.57
C THR A 73 5.82 23.17 28.37
N LYS A 74 5.37 22.93 29.59
CA LYS A 74 5.86 21.83 30.45
C LYS A 74 5.53 20.43 29.92
N ASN A 75 4.56 20.30 29.02
CA ASN A 75 4.08 19.03 28.49
C ASN A 75 4.58 18.74 27.07
N VAL A 76 5.27 19.67 26.41
CA VAL A 76 5.80 19.52 25.05
C VAL A 76 6.64 18.24 24.92
N LEU A 77 7.61 18.05 25.82
CA LEU A 77 8.48 16.87 25.77
C LEU A 77 7.71 15.56 25.96
N SER A 78 6.65 15.58 26.78
CA SER A 78 5.78 14.41 26.97
C SER A 78 5.08 14.02 25.67
N VAL A 79 4.57 15.00 24.90
CA VAL A 79 3.92 14.77 23.60
C VAL A 79 4.90 14.24 22.56
N LEU A 80 6.08 14.85 22.49
CA LEU A 80 7.14 14.35 21.58
C LEU A 80 7.49 12.90 21.90
N MET A 81 7.64 12.56 23.19
CA MET A 81 7.92 11.18 23.65
C MET A 81 6.77 10.22 23.34
N GLN A 82 5.51 10.65 23.46
CA GLN A 82 4.36 9.82 23.08
C GLN A 82 4.41 9.45 21.60
N CYS A 83 4.58 10.41 20.71
CA CYS A 83 4.67 10.17 19.27
C CYS A 83 5.87 9.27 18.92
N PHE A 84 7.02 9.49 19.55
CA PHE A 84 8.21 8.67 19.33
C PHE A 84 8.01 7.23 19.82
N ALA A 85 7.45 7.04 21.01
CA ALA A 85 7.19 5.72 21.58
C ALA A 85 6.17 4.93 20.75
N ILE A 86 5.11 5.60 20.26
CA ILE A 86 4.15 5.00 19.32
C ILE A 86 4.89 4.52 18.06
N ALA A 87 5.74 5.36 17.47
CA ALA A 87 6.48 4.99 16.27
C ALA A 87 7.34 3.74 16.48
N VAL A 88 8.01 3.62 17.61
CA VAL A 88 8.84 2.45 17.94
C VAL A 88 7.98 1.21 18.15
N VAL A 89 6.99 1.28 19.02
CA VAL A 89 6.15 0.12 19.39
C VAL A 89 5.37 -0.40 18.19
N ILE A 90 4.79 0.50 17.39
CA ILE A 90 4.01 0.10 16.21
C ILE A 90 4.92 -0.46 15.10
N SER A 91 6.14 0.05 14.94
CA SER A 91 7.10 -0.56 14.01
C SER A 91 7.42 -2.01 14.37
N ILE A 92 7.62 -2.29 15.67
CA ILE A 92 7.86 -3.66 16.15
C ILE A 92 6.60 -4.51 15.92
N LEU A 93 5.42 -4.00 16.27
CA LEU A 93 4.16 -4.72 16.10
C LEU A 93 3.87 -5.01 14.62
N TRP A 94 4.20 -4.08 13.73
CA TRP A 94 4.11 -4.25 12.29
C TRP A 94 4.98 -5.39 11.78
N LEU A 95 6.24 -5.44 12.22
CA LEU A 95 7.16 -6.52 11.87
C LEU A 95 6.67 -7.88 12.41
N LEU A 96 6.17 -7.93 13.65
CA LEU A 96 5.75 -9.17 14.28
C LEU A 96 4.53 -9.78 13.59
N VAL A 97 3.45 -9.01 13.44
CA VAL A 97 2.15 -9.52 12.97
C VAL A 97 1.39 -8.55 12.08
N GLY A 98 1.64 -7.25 12.18
CA GLY A 98 0.81 -6.21 11.58
C GLY A 98 0.74 -6.29 10.07
N TYR A 99 1.89 -6.47 9.40
CA TYR A 99 1.94 -6.65 7.96
C TYR A 99 1.13 -7.87 7.53
N SER A 100 1.26 -8.97 8.24
CA SER A 100 0.53 -10.20 7.94
C SER A 100 -0.97 -10.03 8.07
N ILE A 101 -1.45 -9.40 9.13
CA ILE A 101 -2.88 -9.16 9.37
C ILE A 101 -3.46 -8.22 8.30
N ALA A 102 -2.71 -7.17 7.92
CA ALA A 102 -3.17 -6.16 6.97
C ALA A 102 -3.09 -6.64 5.51
N PHE A 103 -2.01 -7.32 5.11
CA PHE A 103 -1.69 -7.61 3.69
C PHE A 103 -1.32 -9.07 3.42
N GLY A 104 -1.30 -9.93 4.44
CA GLY A 104 -1.02 -11.35 4.24
C GLY A 104 -2.10 -12.02 3.38
N PRO A 105 -1.74 -13.02 2.57
CA PRO A 105 -2.70 -13.79 1.80
C PRO A 105 -3.62 -14.57 2.74
N SER A 106 -4.93 -14.44 2.56
CA SER A 106 -5.94 -15.12 3.35
C SER A 106 -7.21 -15.32 2.53
N GLU A 107 -7.92 -16.41 2.81
CA GLU A 107 -9.28 -16.63 2.28
C GLU A 107 -10.34 -15.86 3.08
N SER A 108 -9.95 -15.27 4.22
CA SER A 108 -10.85 -14.47 5.05
C SER A 108 -11.02 -13.07 4.47
N ALA A 109 -12.25 -12.61 4.33
CA ALA A 109 -12.57 -11.24 3.95
C ALA A 109 -12.30 -10.20 5.07
N TYR A 110 -11.94 -10.64 6.26
CA TYR A 110 -11.86 -9.81 7.46
C TYR A 110 -10.43 -9.61 8.01
N TRP A 111 -9.47 -10.46 7.63
CA TRP A 111 -8.07 -10.31 8.05
C TRP A 111 -7.13 -11.14 7.19
N GLY A 112 -5.87 -10.71 7.04
CA GLY A 112 -4.83 -11.36 6.22
C GLY A 112 -4.18 -12.60 6.84
N GLY A 113 -4.59 -13.03 8.03
CA GLY A 113 -3.99 -14.18 8.71
C GLY A 113 -2.59 -13.91 9.29
N LEU A 114 -1.82 -14.97 9.54
CA LEU A 114 -0.49 -14.89 10.16
C LEU A 114 0.62 -15.51 9.30
N SER A 115 0.33 -15.84 8.05
CA SER A 115 1.29 -16.51 7.15
C SER A 115 2.51 -15.66 6.80
N ARG A 116 2.40 -14.35 6.89
CA ARG A 116 3.48 -13.38 6.67
C ARG A 116 4.02 -12.76 7.98
N ALA A 117 3.70 -13.36 9.14
CA ALA A 117 4.24 -12.91 10.42
C ALA A 117 5.78 -12.95 10.41
N LEU A 118 6.43 -11.94 11.01
CA LEU A 118 7.89 -11.75 10.95
C LEU A 118 8.43 -11.63 9.51
N PHE A 119 7.60 -11.19 8.56
CA PHE A 119 7.91 -11.18 7.12
C PHE A 119 8.25 -12.55 6.54
N ALA A 120 7.68 -13.61 7.10
CA ALA A 120 7.88 -14.97 6.61
C ALA A 120 7.51 -15.08 5.12
N GLY A 121 8.40 -15.69 4.32
CA GLY A 121 8.20 -15.87 2.88
C GLY A 121 8.35 -14.60 2.04
N ILE A 122 8.84 -13.50 2.60
CA ILE A 122 9.24 -12.31 1.84
C ILE A 122 10.75 -12.39 1.63
N ASP A 123 11.16 -12.41 0.38
CA ASP A 123 12.57 -12.43 -0.03
C ASP A 123 12.90 -11.24 -0.94
N ILE A 124 14.13 -11.21 -1.46
CA ILE A 124 14.63 -10.13 -2.32
C ILE A 124 13.87 -10.04 -3.65
N ASN A 125 13.21 -11.12 -4.08
CA ASN A 125 12.47 -11.18 -5.33
C ASN A 125 10.96 -10.99 -5.13
N SER A 126 10.50 -10.90 -3.87
CA SER A 126 9.09 -10.70 -3.56
C SER A 126 8.63 -9.32 -4.01
N MET A 127 7.57 -9.28 -4.82
CA MET A 127 7.02 -8.08 -5.43
C MET A 127 5.61 -7.78 -4.91
N SER A 128 5.29 -6.50 -4.85
CA SER A 128 3.93 -5.98 -4.64
C SER A 128 3.60 -5.05 -5.80
N GLY A 129 2.86 -5.56 -6.81
CA GLY A 129 2.76 -4.92 -8.09
C GLY A 129 4.14 -4.83 -8.76
N ASP A 130 4.55 -3.64 -9.16
CA ASP A 130 5.81 -3.37 -9.85
C ASP A 130 6.95 -2.85 -8.95
N ILE A 131 6.78 -2.93 -7.61
CA ILE A 131 7.78 -2.53 -6.62
C ILE A 131 8.14 -3.69 -5.69
N PRO A 132 9.33 -3.69 -5.05
CA PRO A 132 9.67 -4.71 -4.05
C PRO A 132 8.68 -4.72 -2.89
N GLU A 133 8.25 -5.92 -2.47
CA GLU A 133 7.29 -6.09 -1.36
C GLU A 133 7.82 -5.48 -0.05
N THR A 134 9.13 -5.50 0.16
CA THR A 134 9.77 -4.86 1.33
C THR A 134 9.61 -3.33 1.32
N VAL A 135 9.65 -2.69 0.14
CA VAL A 135 9.42 -1.25 -0.02
C VAL A 135 7.96 -0.92 0.24
N PHE A 136 7.03 -1.71 -0.31
CA PHE A 136 5.61 -1.60 -0.02
C PHE A 136 5.31 -1.74 1.48
N ALA A 137 5.85 -2.77 2.12
CA ALA A 137 5.67 -3.00 3.56
C ALA A 137 6.22 -1.86 4.42
N ALA A 138 7.39 -1.29 4.05
CA ALA A 138 7.97 -0.13 4.73
C ALA A 138 7.12 1.13 4.56
N PHE A 139 6.53 1.35 3.38
CA PHE A 139 5.62 2.44 3.12
C PHE A 139 4.33 2.31 3.95
N GLN A 140 3.71 1.14 3.94
CA GLN A 140 2.48 0.87 4.71
C GLN A 140 2.70 0.93 6.23
N MET A 141 3.88 0.56 6.72
CA MET A 141 4.25 0.74 8.12
C MET A 141 4.14 2.19 8.58
N THR A 142 4.45 3.16 7.72
CA THR A 142 4.36 4.58 8.08
C THR A 142 2.93 5.01 8.40
N PHE A 143 1.94 4.44 7.72
CA PHE A 143 0.51 4.69 8.01
C PHE A 143 0.05 3.96 9.28
N ALA A 144 0.56 2.76 9.53
CA ALA A 144 0.31 2.07 10.81
C ALA A 144 0.83 2.88 12.01
N ILE A 145 1.94 3.61 11.84
CA ILE A 145 2.53 4.47 12.86
C ILE A 145 1.73 5.76 13.05
N ILE A 146 1.42 6.47 11.96
CA ILE A 146 0.79 7.80 12.07
C ILE A 146 -0.65 7.71 12.59
N THR A 147 -1.39 6.65 12.28
CA THR A 147 -2.81 6.55 12.60
C THR A 147 -3.09 6.61 14.11
N PRO A 148 -2.48 5.77 14.98
CA PRO A 148 -2.63 5.93 16.42
C PRO A 148 -1.97 7.22 16.95
N ALA A 149 -0.95 7.74 16.30
CA ALA A 149 -0.35 9.01 16.67
C ALA A 149 -1.31 10.20 16.48
N LEU A 150 -2.22 10.14 15.50
CA LEU A 150 -3.27 11.14 15.31
C LEU A 150 -4.26 11.20 16.49
N ILE A 151 -4.44 10.11 17.23
CA ILE A 151 -5.34 10.07 18.40
C ILE A 151 -4.73 10.79 19.61
N VAL A 152 -3.40 10.97 19.66
CA VAL A 152 -2.69 11.60 20.79
C VAL A 152 -3.30 12.94 21.18
N GLY A 153 -3.72 13.75 20.22
CA GLY A 153 -4.36 15.05 20.47
C GLY A 153 -5.62 14.99 21.36
N ALA A 154 -6.33 13.87 21.37
CA ALA A 154 -7.57 13.69 22.14
C ALA A 154 -7.34 13.55 23.64
N TRP A 155 -6.21 12.99 24.06
CA TRP A 155 -5.91 12.72 25.47
C TRP A 155 -4.64 13.38 26.01
N VAL A 156 -3.97 14.15 25.19
CA VAL A 156 -2.74 14.84 25.61
C VAL A 156 -2.97 15.63 26.90
N GLU A 157 -2.01 15.60 27.82
CA GLU A 157 -2.08 16.14 29.19
C GLU A 157 -2.99 15.37 30.18
N ARG A 158 -3.76 14.37 29.76
CA ARG A 158 -4.78 13.68 30.60
C ARG A 158 -4.48 12.20 30.84
N ILE A 159 -3.78 11.53 29.92
CA ILE A 159 -3.51 10.09 29.99
C ILE A 159 -2.13 9.78 30.59
N LYS A 160 -2.03 8.67 31.31
CA LYS A 160 -0.73 8.12 31.72
C LYS A 160 -0.01 7.52 30.51
N PHE A 161 1.32 7.69 30.44
CA PHE A 161 2.14 7.19 29.34
C PHE A 161 1.97 5.69 29.08
N SER A 162 1.96 4.86 30.14
CA SER A 162 1.76 3.40 30.00
C SER A 162 0.38 3.04 29.46
N SER A 163 -0.67 3.74 29.89
CA SER A 163 -2.03 3.52 29.41
C SER A 163 -2.18 3.89 27.93
N MET A 164 -1.52 4.98 27.51
CA MET A 164 -1.46 5.39 26.12
C MET A 164 -0.76 4.32 25.26
N LEU A 165 0.39 3.80 25.68
CA LEU A 165 1.09 2.75 24.93
C LEU A 165 0.27 1.48 24.82
N LEU A 166 -0.37 1.05 25.92
CA LEU A 166 -1.23 -0.12 25.91
C LEU A 166 -2.41 0.07 24.95
N PHE A 167 -3.08 1.23 25.07
CA PHE A 167 -4.19 1.57 24.17
C PHE A 167 -3.75 1.55 22.69
N CYS A 168 -2.68 2.29 22.34
CA CYS A 168 -2.21 2.34 20.95
C CYS A 168 -1.86 0.97 20.42
N THR A 169 -1.21 0.12 21.23
CA THR A 169 -0.85 -1.25 20.83
C THR A 169 -2.09 -2.09 20.54
N LEU A 170 -3.04 -2.14 21.46
CA LEU A 170 -4.26 -2.92 21.31
C LEU A 170 -5.16 -2.36 20.20
N TRP A 171 -5.31 -1.03 20.15
CA TRP A 171 -6.13 -0.38 19.12
C TRP A 171 -5.56 -0.62 17.71
N THR A 172 -4.24 -0.54 17.54
CA THR A 172 -3.61 -0.82 16.24
C THR A 172 -3.81 -2.28 15.84
N LEU A 173 -3.66 -3.20 16.80
CA LEU A 173 -3.83 -4.64 16.56
C LEU A 173 -5.26 -5.02 16.18
N PHE A 174 -6.25 -4.50 16.91
CA PHE A 174 -7.65 -4.93 16.77
C PHE A 174 -8.52 -4.03 15.90
N VAL A 175 -8.06 -2.80 15.63
CA VAL A 175 -8.82 -1.84 14.80
C VAL A 175 -8.05 -1.52 13.52
N TYR A 176 -6.84 -0.99 13.63
CA TYR A 176 -6.14 -0.49 12.45
C TYR A 176 -5.79 -1.60 11.45
N PHE A 177 -5.14 -2.67 11.90
CA PHE A 177 -4.72 -3.75 10.98
C PHE A 177 -5.90 -4.43 10.28
N PRO A 178 -7.00 -4.80 10.97
CA PRO A 178 -8.18 -5.31 10.30
C PRO A 178 -8.79 -4.32 9.31
N VAL A 179 -8.94 -3.04 9.67
CA VAL A 179 -9.48 -2.03 8.75
C VAL A 179 -8.58 -1.82 7.53
N ALA A 180 -7.26 -1.83 7.70
CA ALA A 180 -6.32 -1.78 6.59
C ALA A 180 -6.50 -2.98 5.64
N ASN A 181 -6.71 -4.18 6.18
CA ASN A 181 -7.04 -5.36 5.38
C ASN A 181 -8.37 -5.18 4.64
N TRP A 182 -9.42 -4.73 5.32
CA TRP A 182 -10.76 -4.57 4.71
C TRP A 182 -10.76 -3.67 3.51
N VAL A 183 -9.92 -2.63 3.52
CA VAL A 183 -9.91 -1.57 2.48
C VAL A 183 -8.79 -1.79 1.47
N TRP A 184 -7.56 -1.99 1.94
CA TRP A 184 -6.35 -2.03 1.11
C TRP A 184 -5.79 -3.44 0.91
N GLY A 185 -6.06 -4.36 1.84
CA GLY A 185 -5.54 -5.72 1.81
C GLY A 185 -6.39 -6.72 1.02
N GLY A 186 -7.35 -6.25 0.21
CA GLY A 186 -8.25 -7.11 -0.56
C GLY A 186 -9.45 -7.64 0.23
N GLY A 187 -9.73 -7.11 1.42
CA GLY A 187 -10.86 -7.50 2.26
C GLY A 187 -12.21 -6.99 1.75
N TRP A 188 -13.26 -7.18 2.54
CA TRP A 188 -14.65 -7.03 2.12
C TRP A 188 -15.03 -5.61 1.69
N LEU A 189 -14.50 -4.55 2.29
CA LEU A 189 -14.80 -3.17 1.88
C LEU A 189 -14.20 -2.85 0.51
N GLY A 190 -12.96 -3.27 0.26
CA GLY A 190 -12.33 -3.12 -1.05
C GLY A 190 -13.09 -3.90 -2.13
N GLN A 191 -13.53 -5.12 -1.83
CA GLN A 191 -14.35 -5.93 -2.74
C GLN A 191 -15.73 -5.32 -3.03
N MET A 192 -16.31 -4.56 -2.10
CA MET A 192 -17.53 -3.79 -2.30
C MET A 192 -17.33 -2.51 -3.13
N GLY A 193 -16.08 -2.21 -3.51
CA GLY A 193 -15.76 -1.03 -4.33
C GLY A 193 -15.44 0.23 -3.53
N LEU A 194 -15.15 0.13 -2.22
CA LEU A 194 -14.66 1.26 -1.45
C LEU A 194 -13.30 1.69 -1.98
N ILE A 195 -13.18 2.96 -2.35
CA ILE A 195 -11.94 3.57 -2.85
C ILE A 195 -11.39 4.48 -1.76
N ASP A 196 -10.18 4.20 -1.32
CA ASP A 196 -9.43 5.00 -0.34
C ASP A 196 -7.99 5.20 -0.83
N PHE A 197 -7.72 6.33 -1.50
CA PHE A 197 -6.41 6.62 -2.09
C PHE A 197 -5.37 7.11 -1.08
N ALA A 198 -5.80 7.83 -0.05
CA ALA A 198 -4.90 8.55 0.84
C ALA A 198 -5.19 8.30 2.34
N GLY A 199 -5.90 7.23 2.67
CA GLY A 199 -6.20 6.88 4.05
C GLY A 199 -7.38 7.67 4.65
N GLY A 200 -8.30 8.15 3.81
CA GLY A 200 -9.51 8.82 4.31
C GLY A 200 -10.28 7.94 5.29
N THR A 201 -10.50 6.68 4.94
CA THR A 201 -11.18 5.69 5.77
C THR A 201 -10.21 5.01 6.74
N VAL A 202 -9.14 4.41 6.21
CA VAL A 202 -8.21 3.57 6.98
C VAL A 202 -7.49 4.36 8.07
N VAL A 203 -7.11 5.60 7.80
CA VAL A 203 -6.36 6.46 8.74
C VAL A 203 -7.28 7.46 9.44
N HIS A 204 -7.94 8.34 8.69
CA HIS A 204 -8.58 9.51 9.28
C HIS A 204 -9.90 9.20 9.96
N VAL A 205 -10.78 8.41 9.36
CA VAL A 205 -12.05 8.01 9.99
C VAL A 205 -11.77 7.15 11.23
N THR A 206 -10.89 6.16 11.14
CA THR A 206 -10.56 5.29 12.26
C THR A 206 -9.90 6.05 13.40
N ALA A 207 -8.92 6.92 13.11
CA ALA A 207 -8.29 7.76 14.12
C ALA A 207 -9.28 8.76 14.72
N GLY A 208 -10.13 9.38 13.91
CA GLY A 208 -11.13 10.35 14.37
C GLY A 208 -12.16 9.73 15.32
N VAL A 209 -12.68 8.55 14.99
CA VAL A 209 -13.58 7.80 15.89
C VAL A 209 -12.83 7.37 17.16
N GLY A 210 -11.59 6.86 17.04
CA GLY A 210 -10.76 6.53 18.19
C GLY A 210 -10.51 7.74 19.10
N ALA A 211 -10.23 8.91 18.53
CA ALA A 211 -10.07 10.16 19.25
C ALA A 211 -11.36 10.58 19.97
N LEU A 212 -12.51 10.51 19.29
CA LEU A 212 -13.81 10.88 19.85
C LEU A 212 -14.18 10.01 21.08
N VAL A 213 -13.90 8.71 21.01
CA VAL A 213 -14.23 7.78 22.11
C VAL A 213 -13.30 7.96 23.31
N THR A 214 -12.07 8.45 23.10
CA THR A 214 -11.04 8.58 24.14
C THR A 214 -10.88 10.01 24.70
N ALA A 215 -11.56 10.99 24.10
CA ALA A 215 -11.58 12.37 24.55
C ALA A 215 -12.48 12.53 25.79
#